data_c6f97f3cb6f43614416b9c759b91ac5d
#
_entry.id   c6f97f3cb6f43614416b9c759b91ac5d
#
_cell.length_a   1.000
_cell.length_b   1.000
_cell.length_c   1.000
_cell.angle_alpha   90.00
_cell.angle_beta   90.00
_cell.angle_gamma   90.00
#
_symmetry.space_group_name_H-M   'P 1'
#
loop_
_entity.id
_entity.type
_entity.pdbx_description
1 polymer ?
#
loop_
_entity_poly.entity_id
_entity_poly.type
_entity_poly.pdbx_seq_one_letter_code
_entity_poly.pdbx_strand_id
1 'polypeptide(L)'
;MELRQLEYFCAIVETGSVSGAARKLNMSQPPLSYQLKQLESELCVMLFSRTGKGCELTEAGRLLYERARSLLDYARSTRLEVTETGKKRVLRLG
;
A
#
# COMPACT_ATOMS: atom_id res chain seq x y z
N MET A 1 3.95 -3.92 9.80
CA MET A 1 3.31 -3.64 8.49
C MET A 1 2.48 -2.38 8.60
N GLU A 2 2.90 -1.36 7.89
CA GLU A 2 2.23 -0.06 7.94
C GLU A 2 1.40 0.17 6.70
N LEU A 3 0.36 0.99 6.84
CA LEU A 3 -0.52 1.30 5.71
C LEU A 3 0.25 1.92 4.55
N ARG A 4 1.25 2.76 4.85
CA ARG A 4 2.09 3.36 3.82
C ARG A 4 2.83 2.30 3.01
N GLN A 5 3.33 1.26 3.67
CA GLN A 5 3.99 0.16 2.98
C GLN A 5 3.02 -0.58 2.06
N LEU A 6 1.77 -0.72 2.49
CA LEU A 6 0.74 -1.33 1.66
C LEU A 6 0.43 -0.47 0.44
N GLU A 7 0.41 0.84 0.61
CA GLU A 7 0.22 1.75 -0.52
C GLU A 7 1.34 1.60 -1.54
N TYR A 8 2.58 1.53 -1.07
CA TYR A 8 3.74 1.35 -1.94
C TYR A 8 3.66 0.02 -2.67
N PHE A 9 3.33 -1.04 -1.94
CA PHE A 9 3.21 -2.36 -2.53
C PHE A 9 2.14 -2.40 -3.62
N CYS A 10 0.96 -1.86 -3.32
CA CYS A 10 -0.12 -1.81 -4.30
C CYS A 10 0.26 -1.01 -5.54
N ALA A 11 0.97 0.10 -5.37
CA ALA A 11 1.42 0.91 -6.50
C ALA A 11 2.38 0.12 -7.40
N ILE A 12 3.26 -0.69 -6.80
CA ILE A 12 4.19 -1.50 -7.59
C ILE A 12 3.42 -2.56 -8.38
N VAL A 13 2.43 -3.19 -7.75
CA VAL A 13 1.59 -4.18 -8.43
C VAL A 13 0.84 -3.54 -9.61
N GLU A 14 0.23 -2.39 -9.35
CA GLU A 14 -0.64 -1.75 -10.33
C GLU A 14 0.11 -1.14 -11.52
N THR A 15 1.32 -0.65 -11.28
CA THR A 15 2.14 -0.09 -12.35
C THR A 15 3.03 -1.12 -13.03
N GLY A 16 3.25 -2.26 -12.37
CA GLY A 16 4.03 -3.35 -12.93
C GLY A 16 5.54 -3.20 -12.72
N SER A 17 6.00 -2.16 -12.03
CA SER A 17 7.43 -1.98 -11.79
C SER A 17 7.66 -1.02 -10.63
N VAL A 18 8.85 -1.14 -10.01
CA VAL A 18 9.24 -0.22 -8.94
C VAL A 18 9.42 1.19 -9.50
N SER A 19 10.01 1.31 -10.70
CA SER A 19 10.19 2.63 -11.30
C SER A 19 8.88 3.30 -11.64
N GLY A 20 7.90 2.53 -12.15
CA GLY A 20 6.57 3.05 -12.43
C GLY A 20 5.87 3.52 -11.16
N ALA A 21 5.98 2.72 -10.11
CA ALA A 21 5.39 3.08 -8.83
C ALA A 21 6.02 4.34 -8.23
N ALA A 22 7.34 4.44 -8.30
CA ALA A 22 8.05 5.61 -7.81
C ALA A 22 7.58 6.87 -8.53
N ARG A 23 7.40 6.77 -9.84
CA ARG A 23 6.91 7.87 -10.66
C ARG A 23 5.49 8.27 -10.26
N LYS A 24 4.62 7.27 -10.09
CA LYS A 24 3.23 7.49 -9.68
C LYS A 24 3.15 8.14 -8.30
N LEU A 25 4.03 7.74 -7.39
CA LEU A 25 4.04 8.23 -6.02
C LEU A 25 4.88 9.48 -5.83
N ASN A 26 5.50 9.94 -6.91
CA ASN A 26 6.31 11.16 -6.90
C ASN A 26 7.47 11.05 -5.92
N MET A 27 8.16 9.91 -5.94
CA MET A 27 9.30 9.65 -5.08
C MET A 27 10.38 8.92 -5.86
N SER A 28 11.59 8.83 -5.31
CA SER A 28 12.68 8.12 -5.95
C SER A 28 12.56 6.61 -5.68
N GLN A 29 13.25 5.80 -6.49
CA GLN A 29 13.20 4.34 -6.39
C GLN A 29 13.83 3.77 -5.12
N PRO A 30 15.00 4.25 -4.66
CA PRO A 30 15.65 3.60 -3.53
C PRO A 30 14.81 3.51 -2.26
N PRO A 31 14.16 4.58 -1.79
CA PRO A 31 13.32 4.45 -0.60
C PRO A 31 12.12 3.53 -0.81
N LEU A 32 11.59 3.49 -2.03
CA LEU A 32 10.47 2.60 -2.34
C LEU A 32 10.91 1.14 -2.29
N SER A 33 12.05 0.82 -2.90
CA SER A 33 12.62 -0.52 -2.86
C SER A 33 12.95 -0.95 -1.44
N TYR A 34 13.46 -0.02 -0.65
CA TYR A 34 13.77 -0.29 0.75
C TYR A 34 12.53 -0.67 1.54
N GLN A 35 11.45 0.09 1.37
CA GLN A 35 10.20 -0.19 2.08
C GLN A 35 9.61 -1.53 1.67
N LEU A 36 9.72 -1.89 0.41
CA LEU A 36 9.25 -3.19 -0.05
C LEU A 36 10.03 -4.32 0.62
N LYS A 37 11.35 -4.19 0.68
CA LYS A 37 12.19 -5.20 1.33
C LYS A 37 11.91 -5.30 2.82
N GLN A 38 11.65 -4.18 3.48
CA GLN A 38 11.29 -4.17 4.89
C GLN A 38 9.98 -4.93 5.10
N LEU A 39 9.02 -4.71 4.23
CA LEU A 39 7.73 -5.40 4.31
C LEU A 39 7.92 -6.91 4.14
N GLU A 40 8.67 -7.32 3.13
CA GLU A 40 8.94 -8.74 2.90
C GLU A 40 9.68 -9.36 4.08
N SER A 41 10.64 -8.65 4.63
CA SER A 41 11.41 -9.11 5.77
C SER A 41 10.54 -9.29 7.01
N GLU A 42 9.67 -8.33 7.27
CA GLU A 42 8.77 -8.39 8.42
C GLU A 42 7.80 -9.56 8.31
N LEU A 43 7.26 -9.79 7.11
CA LEU A 43 6.30 -10.87 6.88
C LEU A 43 6.98 -12.21 6.65
N CYS A 44 8.30 -12.22 6.48
CA CYS A 44 9.10 -13.42 6.21
C CYS A 44 8.64 -14.17 4.97
N VAL A 45 8.20 -13.44 3.95
CA VAL A 45 7.81 -14.00 2.66
C VAL A 45 8.27 -13.10 1.54
N MET A 46 8.45 -13.68 0.36
CA MET A 46 8.67 -12.90 -0.85
C MET A 46 7.32 -12.55 -1.44
N LEU A 47 7.12 -11.31 -1.77
CA LEU A 47 5.87 -10.83 -2.37
C LEU A 47 5.95 -10.85 -3.90
N PHE A 48 7.14 -10.69 -4.43
CA PHE A 48 7.39 -10.74 -5.87
C PHE A 48 8.34 -11.87 -6.19
N SER A 49 8.08 -12.54 -7.32
CA SER A 49 8.93 -13.62 -7.78
C SER A 49 10.24 -13.07 -8.32
N ARG A 50 11.34 -13.75 -8.00
CA ARG A 50 12.66 -13.36 -8.49
C ARG A 50 13.02 -14.03 -9.80
N THR A 51 12.22 -15.01 -10.22
CA THR A 51 12.49 -15.77 -11.42
C THR A 51 11.71 -15.28 -12.64
N GLY A 52 10.70 -14.45 -12.43
CA GLY A 52 9.90 -13.94 -13.52
C GLY A 52 10.49 -12.67 -14.12
N LYS A 53 9.89 -12.23 -15.20
CA LYS A 53 10.24 -10.96 -15.83
C LYS A 53 9.35 -9.87 -15.23
N GLY A 54 9.96 -8.88 -14.62
CA GLY A 54 9.24 -7.78 -14.01
C GLY A 54 8.70 -8.17 -12.64
N CYS A 55 7.60 -7.57 -12.26
CA CYS A 55 7.05 -7.71 -10.91
C CYS A 55 5.89 -8.70 -10.87
N GLU A 56 6.22 -9.98 -11.01
CA GLU A 56 5.22 -11.04 -10.87
C GLU A 56 5.01 -11.35 -9.40
N LEU A 57 3.75 -11.43 -9.00
CA LEU A 57 3.40 -11.71 -7.61
C LEU A 57 3.56 -13.19 -7.29
N THR A 58 4.06 -13.46 -6.07
CA THR A 58 3.99 -14.80 -5.49
C THR A 58 2.56 -15.03 -5.02
N GLU A 59 2.26 -16.23 -4.53
CA GLU A 59 0.96 -16.51 -3.90
C GLU A 59 0.73 -15.58 -2.71
N ALA A 60 1.77 -15.42 -1.88
CA ALA A 60 1.68 -14.51 -0.75
C ALA A 60 1.45 -13.07 -1.21
N GLY A 61 2.10 -12.67 -2.31
CA GLY A 61 1.89 -11.35 -2.87
C GLY A 61 0.47 -11.12 -3.36
N ARG A 62 -0.12 -12.13 -3.99
CA ARG A 62 -1.51 -12.02 -4.46
C ARG A 62 -2.47 -11.85 -3.29
N LEU A 63 -2.28 -12.65 -2.26
CA LEU A 63 -3.12 -12.54 -1.06
C LEU A 63 -2.96 -11.19 -0.41
N LEU A 64 -1.71 -10.73 -0.27
CA LEU A 64 -1.48 -9.42 0.34
C LEU A 64 -2.10 -8.30 -0.48
N TYR A 65 -1.98 -8.37 -1.81
CA TYR A 65 -2.57 -7.32 -2.65
C TYR A 65 -4.08 -7.22 -2.44
N GLU A 66 -4.75 -8.36 -2.42
CA GLU A 66 -6.19 -8.41 -2.19
C GLU A 66 -6.56 -7.80 -0.84
N ARG A 67 -5.84 -8.24 0.21
CA ARG A 67 -6.11 -7.74 1.56
C ARG A 67 -5.71 -6.28 1.74
N ALA A 68 -4.59 -5.88 1.10
CA ALA A 68 -4.11 -4.51 1.20
C ALA A 68 -5.12 -3.52 0.61
N ARG A 69 -5.73 -3.87 -0.52
CA ARG A 69 -6.75 -3.02 -1.11
C ARG A 69 -7.92 -2.81 -0.16
N SER A 70 -8.38 -3.88 0.48
CA SER A 70 -9.48 -3.78 1.46
C SER A 70 -9.08 -2.97 2.67
N LEU A 71 -7.85 -3.19 3.17
CA LEU A 71 -7.36 -2.44 4.33
C LEU A 71 -7.24 -0.95 4.04
N LEU A 72 -6.72 -0.61 2.86
CA LEU A 72 -6.56 0.79 2.47
C LEU A 72 -7.91 1.47 2.27
N ASP A 73 -8.86 0.76 1.66
CA ASP A 73 -10.22 1.28 1.50
C ASP A 73 -10.89 1.50 2.84
N TYR A 74 -10.74 0.55 3.74
CA TYR A 74 -11.32 0.65 5.07
C TYR A 74 -10.72 1.83 5.85
N ALA A 75 -9.40 2.00 5.75
CA ALA A 75 -8.73 3.13 6.40
C ALA A 75 -9.24 4.46 5.85
N ARG A 76 -9.44 4.55 4.54
CA ARG A 76 -9.96 5.74 3.90
C ARG A 76 -11.39 6.04 4.36
N SER A 77 -12.24 5.03 4.37
CA SER A 77 -13.62 5.17 4.84
C SER A 77 -13.66 5.60 6.29
N THR A 78 -12.82 5.00 7.12
CA THR A 78 -12.76 5.34 8.53
C THR A 78 -12.40 6.80 8.73
N ARG A 79 -11.41 7.28 7.98
CA ARG A 79 -10.99 8.68 8.07
C ARG A 79 -12.14 9.62 7.69
N LEU A 80 -12.84 9.29 6.61
CA LEU A 80 -13.97 10.11 6.16
C LEU A 80 -15.10 10.14 7.18
N GLU A 81 -15.43 8.98 7.73
CA GLU A 81 -16.52 8.88 8.71
C GLU A 81 -16.19 9.63 10.00
N VAL A 82 -14.95 9.52 10.46
CA VAL A 82 -14.50 10.23 11.64
C VAL A 82 -14.52 11.74 11.41
N THR A 83 -14.06 12.17 10.24
CA THR A 83 -14.04 13.58 9.88
C THR A 83 -15.46 14.14 9.83
N GLU A 84 -16.38 13.42 9.20
CA GLU A 84 -17.78 13.84 9.11
C GLU A 84 -18.43 13.94 10.49
N THR A 85 -18.17 12.96 11.35
CA THR A 85 -18.69 12.96 12.70
C THR A 85 -18.18 14.17 13.48
N GLY A 86 -16.89 14.47 13.34
CA GLY A 86 -16.30 15.64 14.00
C GLY A 86 -16.92 16.94 13.53
N LYS A 87 -17.13 17.08 12.22
CA LYS A 87 -17.76 18.27 11.65
C LYS A 87 -19.18 18.46 12.16
N LYS A 88 -19.94 17.37 12.24
CA LYS A 88 -21.30 17.43 12.75
C LYS A 88 -21.35 17.89 14.20
N ARG A 89 -20.43 17.41 15.02
CA ARG A 89 -20.36 17.81 16.43
C ARG A 89 -20.01 19.29 16.56
N VAL A 90 -19.08 19.76 15.76
CA VAL A 90 -18.72 21.19 15.77
C VAL A 90 -19.91 22.05 15.39
N LEU A 91 -20.66 21.62 14.38
CA LEU A 91 -21.84 22.36 13.94
C LEU A 91 -22.93 22.39 15.01
N ARG A 92 -23.08 21.31 15.77
CA ARG A 92 -24.06 21.26 16.87
C ARG A 92 -23.72 22.21 17.99
N LEU A 93 -22.44 22.34 18.29
CA LEU A 93 -21.97 23.21 19.36
C LEU A 93 -21.95 24.66 18.95
N GLY A 94 -21.90 24.89 17.68
CA GLY A 94 -21.91 26.25 17.16
C GLY A 94 -23.32 26.69 16.86
#